data_416de2a84a79ea207e7acaa62e592ddb
#
_entry.id   416de2a84a79ea207e7acaa62e592ddb
#
_cell.length_a   1.000
_cell.length_b   1.000
_cell.length_c   1.000
_cell.angle_alpha   90.00
_cell.angle_beta   90.00
_cell.angle_gamma   90.00
#
_symmetry.space_group_name_H-M   'P 1'
#
loop_
_entity.id
_entity.type
_entity.pdbx_description
1 polymer ?
#
loop_
_entity_poly.entity_id
_entity_poly.type
_entity_poly.pdbx_seq_one_letter_code
_entity_poly.pdbx_strand_id
1 'polypeptide(L)'
;MNRQIFKEIQTLKRQILPNEKVILFGSQARGDARADSDWDLLVLLNKDKRNFREDYDRYAYPFDELGLKHNALINAIVYTKKDWESRPSLLKYNVEREGIEIA
;
A
#
# COMPACT_ATOMS: atom_id res chain seq x y z
N MET A 1 4.78 12.84 -8.96
CA MET A 1 4.80 12.17 -7.65
C MET A 1 5.53 13.02 -6.63
N ASN A 2 4.97 13.17 -5.45
CA ASN A 2 5.63 13.87 -4.35
C ASN A 2 6.70 12.96 -3.73
N ARG A 3 7.95 13.31 -3.92
CA ARG A 3 9.09 12.47 -3.48
C ARG A 3 9.23 12.38 -1.97
N GLN A 4 8.83 13.43 -1.25
CA GLN A 4 8.89 13.42 0.21
C GLN A 4 7.90 12.39 0.78
N ILE A 5 6.68 12.38 0.28
CA ILE A 5 5.67 11.40 0.69
C ILE A 5 6.15 9.99 0.36
N PHE A 6 6.68 9.79 -0.84
CA PHE A 6 7.19 8.48 -1.26
C PHE A 6 8.29 7.98 -0.31
N LYS A 7 9.24 8.83 0.04
CA LYS A 7 10.32 8.47 0.97
C LYS A 7 9.79 8.11 2.35
N GLU A 8 8.79 8.83 2.84
CA GLU A 8 8.21 8.54 4.15
C GLU A 8 7.41 7.25 4.14
N ILE A 9 6.74 6.94 3.02
CA ILE A 9 6.10 5.64 2.84
C ILE A 9 7.15 4.52 2.92
N GLN A 10 8.27 4.69 2.24
CA GLN A 10 9.36 3.71 2.29
C GLN A 10 9.89 3.53 3.71
N THR A 11 10.12 4.61 4.43
CA THR A 11 10.60 4.57 5.81
C THR A 11 9.62 3.84 6.72
N LEU A 12 8.34 4.17 6.61
CA LEU A 12 7.30 3.52 7.41
C LEU A 12 7.20 2.03 7.09
N LYS A 13 7.24 1.69 5.81
CA LYS A 13 7.24 0.27 5.37
C LYS A 13 8.37 -0.51 6.03
N ARG A 14 9.57 0.04 6.04
CA ARG A 14 10.72 -0.63 6.65
C ARG A 14 10.57 -0.80 8.16
N GLN A 15 9.90 0.14 8.80
CA GLN A 15 9.69 0.10 10.26
C GLN A 15 8.64 -0.93 10.66
N ILE A 16 7.50 -0.99 9.97
CA ILE A 16 6.36 -1.81 10.40
C ILE A 16 6.16 -3.07 9.57
N LEU A 17 6.72 -3.13 8.37
CA LEU A 17 6.53 -4.25 7.43
C LEU A 17 7.87 -4.62 6.77
N PRO A 18 8.93 -4.92 7.55
CA PRO A 18 10.27 -5.12 6.97
C PRO A 18 10.37 -6.34 6.05
N ASN A 19 9.55 -7.36 6.28
CA ASN A 19 9.62 -8.61 5.53
C ASN A 19 8.42 -8.83 4.61
N GLU A 20 7.46 -7.93 4.62
CA GLU A 20 6.26 -8.04 3.81
C GLU A 20 6.39 -7.21 2.54
N LYS A 21 5.68 -7.62 1.51
CA LYS A 21 5.65 -6.89 0.26
C LYS A 21 4.60 -5.78 0.33
N VAL A 22 4.99 -4.56 -0.03
CA VAL A 22 4.10 -3.42 -0.18
C VAL A 22 4.25 -2.88 -1.59
N ILE A 23 3.14 -2.68 -2.29
CA ILE A 23 3.13 -2.27 -3.70
C ILE A 23 2.33 -0.98 -3.83
N LEU A 24 2.94 0.03 -4.46
CA LEU A 24 2.24 1.24 -4.87
C LEU A 24 1.59 0.98 -6.22
N PHE A 25 0.29 1.28 -6.33
CA PHE A 25 -0.42 1.16 -7.60
C PHE A 25 -1.29 2.40 -7.83
N GLY A 26 -2.11 2.40 -8.88
CA GLY A 26 -2.96 3.54 -9.19
C GLY A 26 -2.20 4.68 -9.85
N SER A 27 -2.77 5.89 -9.81
CA SER A 27 -2.27 7.04 -10.56
C SER A 27 -0.86 7.46 -10.17
N GLN A 28 -0.50 7.34 -8.89
CA GLN A 28 0.86 7.67 -8.44
C GLN A 28 1.89 6.73 -9.09
N ALA A 29 1.56 5.45 -9.21
CA ALA A 29 2.45 4.47 -9.84
C ALA A 29 2.54 4.66 -11.34
N ARG A 30 1.41 5.00 -12.00
CA ARG A 30 1.38 5.21 -13.45
C ARG A 30 2.05 6.51 -13.89
N GLY A 31 2.22 7.46 -12.97
CA GLY A 31 2.80 8.77 -13.31
C GLY A 31 1.80 9.77 -13.84
N ASP A 32 0.50 9.49 -13.78
CA ASP A 32 -0.55 10.41 -14.23
C ASP A 32 -1.32 11.06 -13.06
N ALA A 33 -0.74 11.01 -11.88
CA ALA A 33 -1.34 11.60 -10.68
C ALA A 33 -1.38 13.11 -10.73
N ARG A 34 -2.48 13.66 -10.22
CA ARG A 34 -2.59 15.10 -9.94
C ARG A 34 -2.03 15.35 -8.53
N ALA A 35 -1.84 16.63 -8.19
CA ALA A 35 -1.30 17.02 -6.87
C ALA A 35 -2.14 16.48 -5.71
N ASP A 36 -3.46 16.33 -5.90
CA ASP A 36 -4.40 15.86 -4.89
C ASP A 36 -4.79 14.38 -5.05
N SER A 37 -4.11 13.65 -5.95
CA SER A 37 -4.41 12.23 -6.16
C SER A 37 -4.05 11.38 -4.96
N ASP A 38 -4.89 10.37 -4.70
CA ASP A 38 -4.66 9.42 -3.62
C ASP A 38 -3.41 8.56 -3.89
N TRP A 39 -2.83 8.08 -2.81
CA TRP A 39 -1.76 7.08 -2.85
C TRP A 39 -2.37 5.73 -2.52
N ASP A 40 -2.30 4.79 -3.45
CA ASP A 40 -2.89 3.47 -3.28
C ASP A 40 -1.79 2.45 -3.01
N LEU A 41 -1.85 1.81 -1.84
CA LEU A 41 -0.88 0.81 -1.41
C LEU A 41 -1.57 -0.54 -1.22
N LEU A 42 -0.90 -1.60 -1.63
CA LEU A 42 -1.29 -2.97 -1.34
C LEU A 42 -0.26 -3.56 -0.39
N VAL A 43 -0.72 -4.05 0.76
CA VAL A 43 0.11 -4.71 1.76
C VAL A 43 -0.20 -6.21 1.71
N LEU A 44 0.84 -7.03 1.51
CA LEU A 44 0.70 -8.49 1.46
C LEU A 44 1.35 -9.11 2.69
N LEU A 45 0.53 -9.64 3.59
CA LEU A 45 0.99 -10.22 4.84
C LEU A 45 1.41 -11.68 4.67
N ASN A 46 2.49 -12.06 5.33
CA ASN A 46 3.04 -13.43 5.30
C ASN A 46 2.42 -14.29 6.43
N LYS A 47 1.10 -14.35 6.48
CA LYS A 47 0.37 -15.20 7.42
C LYS A 47 -0.86 -15.78 6.76
N ASP A 48 -1.42 -16.84 7.33
CA ASP A 48 -2.51 -17.58 6.71
C ASP A 48 -3.87 -16.90 6.82
N LYS A 49 -4.14 -16.23 7.93
CA LYS A 49 -5.46 -15.65 8.19
C LYS A 49 -5.40 -14.18 8.56
N ARG A 50 -6.34 -13.42 7.99
CA ARG A 50 -6.54 -12.03 8.34
C ARG A 50 -7.22 -11.90 9.70
N ASN A 51 -6.75 -10.94 10.50
CA ASN A 51 -7.52 -10.35 11.58
C ASN A 51 -7.81 -8.92 11.14
N PHE A 52 -9.00 -8.66 10.61
CA PHE A 52 -9.30 -7.41 9.92
C PHE A 52 -9.01 -6.17 10.76
N ARG A 53 -9.44 -6.18 12.02
CA ARG A 53 -9.23 -5.03 12.89
C ARG A 53 -7.77 -4.84 13.27
N GLU A 54 -7.13 -5.90 13.73
CA GLU A 54 -5.74 -5.85 14.15
C GLU A 54 -4.82 -5.49 12.98
N ASP A 55 -5.05 -6.10 11.83
CA ASP A 55 -4.23 -5.86 10.64
C ASP A 55 -4.41 -4.44 10.12
N TYR A 56 -5.63 -3.91 10.17
CA TYR A 56 -5.87 -2.53 9.82
C TYR A 56 -5.12 -1.59 10.77
N ASP A 57 -5.26 -1.81 12.07
CA ASP A 57 -4.63 -0.96 13.09
C ASP A 57 -3.11 -0.97 12.98
N ARG A 58 -2.51 -2.12 12.68
CA ARG A 58 -1.06 -2.28 12.65
C ARG A 58 -0.44 -1.89 11.32
N TYR A 59 -1.12 -2.15 10.20
CA TYR A 59 -0.48 -2.12 8.88
C TYR A 59 -1.13 -1.15 7.90
N ALA A 60 -2.36 -0.72 8.11
CA ALA A 60 -3.03 0.26 7.26
C ALA A 60 -3.11 1.63 7.91
N TYR A 61 -3.56 1.69 9.15
CA TYR A 61 -3.75 2.95 9.86
C TYR A 61 -2.49 3.82 9.93
N PRO A 62 -1.29 3.28 10.16
CA PRO A 62 -0.08 4.12 10.15
C PRO A 62 0.15 4.87 8.85
N PHE A 63 -0.27 4.30 7.71
CA PHE A 63 -0.20 4.99 6.43
C PHE A 63 -1.26 6.10 6.32
N ASP A 64 -2.46 5.88 6.86
CA ASP A 64 -3.47 6.94 6.93
C ASP A 64 -2.94 8.12 7.75
N GLU A 65 -2.34 7.86 8.90
CA GLU A 65 -1.74 8.91 9.74
C GLU A 65 -0.64 9.66 9.01
N LEU A 66 0.20 8.94 8.28
CA LEU A 66 1.26 9.56 7.49
C LEU A 66 0.67 10.53 6.46
N GLY A 67 -0.41 10.11 5.81
CA GLY A 67 -1.11 10.95 4.85
C GLY A 67 -1.62 12.24 5.47
N LEU A 68 -2.18 12.15 6.67
CA LEU A 68 -2.70 13.33 7.37
C LEU A 68 -1.63 14.39 7.61
N LYS A 69 -0.40 13.99 7.88
CA LYS A 69 0.71 14.93 8.05
C LYS A 69 0.98 15.75 6.80
N HIS A 70 0.68 15.21 5.64
CA HIS A 70 0.97 15.82 4.35
C HIS A 70 -0.28 16.34 3.66
N ASN A 71 -1.41 16.34 4.36
CA ASN A 71 -2.69 16.73 3.79
C ASN A 71 -3.00 15.89 2.54
N ALA A 72 -2.66 14.61 2.60
CA ALA A 72 -2.82 13.65 1.52
C ALA A 72 -3.61 12.43 2.00
N LEU A 73 -4.17 11.68 1.06
CA LEU A 73 -4.88 10.45 1.36
C LEU A 73 -4.03 9.27 0.91
N ILE A 74 -3.61 8.45 1.87
CA ILE A 74 -2.86 7.22 1.60
C ILE A 74 -3.75 6.05 1.98
N ASN A 75 -4.21 5.30 0.99
CA ASN A 75 -5.10 4.16 1.18
C ASN A 75 -4.30 2.87 1.14
N ALA A 76 -4.16 2.20 2.27
CA ALA A 76 -3.51 0.90 2.32
C ALA A 76 -4.55 -0.20 2.38
N ILE A 77 -4.52 -1.10 1.39
CA ILE A 77 -5.38 -2.28 1.32
C ILE A 77 -4.54 -3.46 1.80
N VAL A 78 -5.07 -4.24 2.74
CA VAL A 78 -4.31 -5.34 3.35
C VAL A 78 -4.92 -6.68 2.96
N TYR A 79 -4.09 -7.56 2.40
CA TYR A 79 -4.43 -8.95 2.10
C TYR A 79 -3.37 -9.85 2.70
N THR A 80 -3.73 -11.10 2.99
CA THR A 80 -2.70 -12.12 3.13
C THR A 80 -2.20 -12.47 1.72
N LYS A 81 -0.95 -12.87 1.64
CA LYS A 81 -0.36 -13.29 0.36
C LYS A 81 -1.18 -14.42 -0.27
N LYS A 82 -1.65 -15.35 0.55
CA LYS A 82 -2.46 -16.49 0.13
C LYS A 82 -3.80 -16.02 -0.48
N ASP A 83 -4.50 -15.12 0.19
CA ASP A 83 -5.78 -14.62 -0.32
C ASP A 83 -5.60 -13.83 -1.61
N TRP A 84 -4.53 -13.05 -1.68
CA TRP A 84 -4.22 -12.28 -2.89
C TRP A 84 -4.02 -13.18 -4.10
N GLU A 85 -3.33 -14.29 -3.91
CA GLU A 85 -3.02 -15.23 -4.99
C GLU A 85 -4.14 -16.21 -5.30
N SER A 86 -5.15 -16.31 -4.44
CA SER A 86 -6.16 -17.37 -4.52
C SER A 86 -7.11 -17.28 -5.71
N ARG A 87 -7.32 -16.08 -6.24
CA ARG A 87 -8.25 -15.90 -7.37
C ARG A 87 -7.94 -14.65 -8.17
N PRO A 88 -8.21 -14.68 -9.49
CA PRO A 88 -8.04 -13.51 -10.32
C PRO A 88 -9.05 -12.42 -9.98
N SER A 89 -8.64 -11.16 -10.16
CA SER A 89 -9.50 -10.00 -10.01
C SER A 89 -8.98 -8.87 -10.89
N LEU A 90 -9.83 -7.90 -11.17
CA LEU A 90 -9.41 -6.71 -11.91
C LEU A 90 -8.33 -5.94 -11.13
N LEU A 91 -8.50 -5.84 -9.81
CA LEU A 91 -7.51 -5.20 -8.94
C LEU A 91 -6.16 -5.88 -9.06
N LYS A 92 -6.13 -7.21 -8.98
CA LYS A 92 -4.89 -7.99 -9.11
C LYS A 92 -4.23 -7.76 -10.46
N TYR A 93 -5.00 -7.78 -11.53
CA TYR A 93 -4.50 -7.52 -12.88
C TYR A 93 -3.85 -6.13 -12.97
N ASN A 94 -4.51 -5.11 -12.45
CA ASN A 94 -4.00 -3.74 -12.49
C ASN A 94 -2.73 -3.58 -11.66
N VAL A 95 -2.70 -4.18 -10.46
CA VAL A 95 -1.53 -4.11 -9.58
C VAL A 95 -0.33 -4.80 -10.24
N GLU A 96 -0.53 -5.97 -10.83
CA GLU A 96 0.56 -6.71 -11.50
C GLU A 96 1.11 -5.94 -12.70
N ARG A 97 0.26 -5.20 -13.42
CA ARG A 97 0.65 -4.47 -14.60
C ARG A 97 1.35 -3.15 -14.28
N GLU A 98 0.90 -2.42 -13.28
CA GLU A 98 1.37 -1.05 -13.01
C GLU A 98 2.06 -0.86 -11.68
N GLY A 99 2.04 -1.86 -10.81
CA GLY A 99 2.54 -1.75 -9.45
C GLY A 99 4.04 -1.52 -9.35
N ILE A 100 4.43 -0.72 -8.36
CA ILE A 100 5.83 -0.46 -8.02
C ILE A 100 6.05 -0.99 -6.61
N GLU A 101 6.97 -1.92 -6.45
CA GLU A 101 7.28 -2.47 -5.14
C GLU A 101 8.00 -1.41 -4.30
N ILE A 102 7.54 -1.21 -3.07
CA ILE A 102 8.15 -0.28 -2.12
C ILE A 102 9.30 -1.01 -1.42
N ALA A 103 10.49 -0.49 -1.60
CA ALA A 103 11.70 -1.09 -1.01
C ALA A 103 11.91 -0.65 0.43
#